data_bf6f042856acaeebc83addb323884b3d
#
_entry.id   bf6f042856acaeebc83addb323884b3d
#
_cell.length_a   1.000
_cell.length_b   1.000
_cell.length_c   1.000
_cell.angle_alpha   90.00
_cell.angle_beta   90.00
_cell.angle_gamma   90.00
#
_symmetry.space_group_name_H-M   'P 1'
#
loop_
_entity.id
_entity.type
_entity.pdbx_description
1 polymer ?
#
loop_
_entity_poly.entity_id
_entity_poly.type
_entity_poly.pdbx_seq_one_letter_code
_entity_poly.pdbx_strand_id
1 'polypeptide(L)'
;MYLYKKTYVKQWSHQPKEKQFSVTVKKGGITYPNIKPERVSYITEQIMYWRKANQIHGWFTSNGQELIEEVSYRLTLDDLKNLLDTCKQVLDVLNKSKMKTVQVRSGWSGGEEMFVGVEVYDCEEEIMELLPPTQGFFYGSDDISEYYKEEVEETIQFLEKEIPNCEEDDEFEYYASW
;
A
#
# COMPACT_ATOMS: atom_id res chain seq x y z
N MET A 1 3.02 7.18 0.26
CA MET A 1 2.98 5.94 -0.52
C MET A 1 1.58 5.79 -1.08
N TYR A 2 1.46 5.47 -2.35
CA TYR A 2 0.19 5.53 -3.08
C TYR A 2 -0.01 4.25 -3.86
N LEU A 3 -1.25 3.76 -3.91
CA LEU A 3 -1.66 2.70 -4.82
C LEU A 3 -2.65 3.27 -5.82
N TYR A 4 -2.37 3.03 -7.08
CA TYR A 4 -3.23 3.43 -8.20
C TYR A 4 -3.79 2.19 -8.88
N LYS A 5 -5.05 2.29 -9.29
CA LYS A 5 -5.70 1.34 -10.20
C LYS A 5 -5.84 2.00 -11.57
N LYS A 6 -5.48 1.29 -12.62
CA LYS A 6 -5.60 1.72 -14.01
C LYS A 6 -6.57 0.81 -14.73
N THR A 7 -7.72 1.35 -15.07
CA THR A 7 -8.74 0.61 -15.83
C THR A 7 -8.67 0.99 -17.30
N TYR A 8 -8.56 -0.02 -18.18
CA TYR A 8 -8.55 0.19 -19.62
C TYR A 8 -9.96 0.45 -20.13
N VAL A 9 -10.20 1.65 -20.67
CA VAL A 9 -11.54 2.12 -21.08
C VAL A 9 -11.69 2.36 -22.59
N LYS A 10 -10.62 2.11 -23.35
CA LYS A 10 -10.67 2.33 -24.81
C LYS A 10 -11.54 1.28 -25.48
N GLN A 11 -12.47 1.76 -26.29
CA GLN A 11 -13.40 0.90 -27.02
C GLN A 11 -12.78 0.36 -28.30
N TRP A 12 -13.10 -0.89 -28.59
CA TRP A 12 -12.77 -1.54 -29.83
C TRP A 12 -14.05 -2.07 -30.50
N SER A 13 -14.12 -2.00 -31.84
CA SER A 13 -15.32 -2.37 -32.59
C SER A 13 -15.74 -3.84 -32.44
N HIS A 14 -14.82 -4.71 -32.02
CA HIS A 14 -15.08 -6.15 -31.79
C HIS A 14 -15.49 -6.47 -30.35
N GLN A 15 -15.42 -5.51 -29.41
CA GLN A 15 -15.86 -5.73 -28.03
C GLN A 15 -17.39 -5.83 -27.96
N PRO A 16 -17.93 -6.76 -27.15
CA PRO A 16 -19.34 -6.78 -26.80
C PRO A 16 -19.79 -5.44 -26.21
N LYS A 17 -20.99 -5.01 -26.55
CA LYS A 17 -21.51 -3.70 -26.12
C LYS A 17 -21.55 -3.54 -24.59
N GLU A 18 -21.85 -4.61 -23.88
CA GLU A 18 -21.89 -4.69 -22.42
C GLU A 18 -20.52 -4.47 -21.75
N LYS A 19 -19.43 -4.66 -22.50
CA LYS A 19 -18.05 -4.43 -22.05
C LYS A 19 -17.48 -3.07 -22.50
N GLN A 20 -18.28 -2.26 -23.21
CA GLN A 20 -17.82 -0.96 -23.70
C GLN A 20 -18.06 0.14 -22.68
N PHE A 21 -17.00 0.85 -22.30
CA PHE A 21 -17.10 2.02 -21.45
C PHE A 21 -17.61 3.25 -22.21
N SER A 22 -18.39 4.08 -21.55
CA SER A 22 -18.72 5.42 -22.03
C SER A 22 -18.05 6.47 -21.15
N VAL A 23 -17.09 7.17 -21.72
CA VAL A 23 -16.32 8.22 -21.00
C VAL A 23 -16.89 9.59 -21.34
N THR A 24 -17.18 10.40 -20.33
CA THR A 24 -17.58 11.80 -20.47
C THR A 24 -16.68 12.70 -19.65
N VAL A 25 -16.05 13.67 -20.28
CA VAL A 25 -15.16 14.61 -19.60
C VAL A 25 -15.84 15.97 -19.45
N LYS A 26 -15.89 16.47 -18.22
CA LYS A 26 -16.49 17.77 -17.87
C LYS A 26 -15.52 18.60 -17.05
N LYS A 27 -15.57 19.93 -17.23
CA LYS A 27 -14.89 20.92 -16.38
C LYS A 27 -15.92 21.96 -15.92
N GLY A 28 -16.06 22.11 -14.60
CA GLY A 28 -17.11 22.99 -14.05
C GLY A 28 -18.55 22.62 -14.46
N GLY A 29 -18.83 21.31 -14.63
CA GLY A 29 -20.14 20.81 -15.04
C GLY A 29 -20.42 20.84 -16.56
N ILE A 30 -19.59 21.51 -17.36
CA ILE A 30 -19.74 21.67 -18.81
C ILE A 30 -18.81 20.70 -19.53
N THR A 31 -19.26 20.10 -20.64
CA THR A 31 -18.44 19.23 -21.47
C THR A 31 -17.14 19.93 -21.86
N TYR A 32 -16.01 19.28 -21.60
CA TYR A 32 -14.67 19.81 -21.87
C TYR A 32 -14.14 19.34 -23.23
N PRO A 33 -14.14 20.20 -24.27
CA PRO A 33 -13.89 19.78 -25.65
C PRO A 33 -12.41 19.46 -25.95
N ASN A 34 -11.47 19.87 -25.06
CA ASN A 34 -10.04 19.69 -25.31
C ASN A 34 -9.58 18.24 -25.04
N ILE A 35 -10.33 17.47 -24.26
CA ILE A 35 -10.12 16.03 -24.11
C ILE A 35 -11.17 15.31 -24.94
N LYS A 36 -10.71 14.50 -25.88
CA LYS A 36 -11.57 13.68 -26.73
C LYS A 36 -11.80 12.34 -26.09
N PRO A 37 -13.03 12.00 -25.66
CA PRO A 37 -13.34 10.74 -24.96
C PRO A 37 -12.83 9.50 -25.70
N GLU A 38 -12.94 9.47 -27.01
CA GLU A 38 -12.48 8.36 -27.87
C GLU A 38 -10.96 8.17 -27.89
N ARG A 39 -10.19 9.11 -27.33
CA ARG A 39 -8.73 9.04 -27.17
C ARG A 39 -8.29 8.62 -25.77
N VAL A 40 -9.23 8.56 -24.84
CA VAL A 40 -8.95 8.09 -23.48
C VAL A 40 -8.73 6.59 -23.54
N SER A 41 -7.56 6.13 -23.13
CA SER A 41 -7.22 4.71 -23.11
C SER A 41 -7.31 4.13 -21.70
N TYR A 42 -6.95 4.91 -20.69
CA TYR A 42 -6.96 4.51 -19.29
C TYR A 42 -7.59 5.58 -18.42
N ILE A 43 -8.26 5.13 -17.37
CA ILE A 43 -8.61 5.93 -16.19
C ILE A 43 -7.71 5.43 -15.06
N THR A 44 -7.05 6.37 -14.38
CA THR A 44 -6.21 6.08 -13.21
C THR A 44 -6.88 6.64 -11.98
N GLU A 45 -7.08 5.79 -10.98
CA GLU A 45 -7.66 6.11 -9.68
C GLU A 45 -6.61 5.92 -8.59
N GLN A 46 -6.44 6.91 -7.72
CA GLN A 46 -5.70 6.70 -6.49
C GLN A 46 -6.64 5.99 -5.50
N ILE A 47 -6.41 4.72 -5.29
CA ILE A 47 -7.31 3.88 -4.49
C ILE A 47 -6.87 3.76 -3.03
N MET A 48 -5.57 3.92 -2.73
CA MET A 48 -5.06 3.89 -1.36
C MET A 48 -3.91 4.89 -1.17
N TYR A 49 -3.78 5.37 0.06
CA TYR A 49 -2.66 6.16 0.54
C TYR A 49 -2.22 5.64 1.90
N TRP A 50 -0.96 5.26 2.03
CA TRP A 50 -0.32 4.96 3.31
C TRP A 50 0.62 6.08 3.71
N ARG A 51 0.63 6.40 4.99
CA ARG A 51 1.57 7.35 5.56
C ARG A 51 2.59 6.59 6.41
N LYS A 52 3.79 6.39 5.88
CA LYS A 52 4.90 5.76 6.60
C LYS A 52 4.72 4.26 6.95
N ALA A 53 3.80 3.53 6.31
CA ALA A 53 3.67 2.09 6.47
C ALA A 53 4.87 1.37 5.84
N ASN A 54 5.99 1.36 6.56
CA ASN A 54 7.27 0.90 6.04
C ASN A 54 7.28 -0.59 5.71
N GLN A 55 6.56 -1.41 6.47
CA GLN A 55 6.36 -2.83 6.20
C GLN A 55 5.60 -3.08 4.89
N ILE A 56 4.58 -2.28 4.60
CA ILE A 56 3.83 -2.35 3.33
C ILE A 56 4.73 -1.91 2.16
N HIS A 57 5.55 -0.86 2.37
CA HIS A 57 6.54 -0.46 1.39
C HIS A 57 7.55 -1.59 1.13
N GLY A 58 8.09 -2.18 2.18
CA GLY A 58 9.02 -3.31 2.09
C GLY A 58 8.43 -4.48 1.31
N TRP A 59 7.16 -4.80 1.54
CA TRP A 59 6.48 -5.86 0.82
C TRP A 59 6.42 -5.60 -0.70
N PHE A 60 6.02 -4.40 -1.12
CA PHE A 60 5.96 -4.04 -2.54
C PHE A 60 7.33 -4.04 -3.23
N THR A 61 8.39 -3.81 -2.48
CA THR A 61 9.76 -3.68 -3.02
C THR A 61 10.59 -4.95 -2.89
N SER A 62 10.24 -5.87 -1.99
CA SER A 62 10.96 -7.14 -1.78
C SER A 62 10.76 -8.19 -2.89
N ASN A 63 9.79 -8.00 -3.78
CA ASN A 63 9.54 -8.88 -4.92
C ASN A 63 10.63 -8.81 -6.02
N GLY A 64 11.91 -8.59 -5.62
CA GLY A 64 13.08 -8.68 -6.50
C GLY A 64 13.44 -7.41 -7.25
N GLN A 65 12.84 -6.28 -6.93
CA GLN A 65 13.22 -4.99 -7.50
C GLN A 65 13.99 -4.18 -6.45
N GLU A 66 15.17 -3.66 -6.81
CA GLU A 66 15.89 -2.73 -5.94
C GLU A 66 15.04 -1.50 -5.62
N LEU A 67 15.10 -1.05 -4.35
CA LEU A 67 14.51 0.20 -3.88
C LEU A 67 15.09 1.39 -4.67
N ILE A 68 14.44 1.77 -5.75
CA ILE A 68 14.75 2.98 -6.49
C ILE A 68 13.68 4.00 -6.10
N GLU A 69 14.11 5.10 -5.47
CA GLU A 69 13.22 6.23 -5.15
C GLU A 69 12.52 6.74 -6.43
N GLU A 70 11.26 7.14 -6.29
CA GLU A 70 10.43 7.69 -7.37
C GLU A 70 10.12 6.72 -8.52
N VAL A 71 10.23 5.42 -8.32
CA VAL A 71 9.83 4.43 -9.32
C VAL A 71 8.48 3.83 -8.99
N SER A 72 7.67 3.68 -10.02
CA SER A 72 6.40 2.98 -9.92
C SER A 72 6.59 1.49 -10.14
N TYR A 73 5.98 0.69 -9.27
CA TYR A 73 5.98 -0.77 -9.35
C TYR A 73 4.66 -1.26 -9.90
N ARG A 74 4.69 -2.01 -10.99
CA ARG A 74 3.50 -2.65 -11.54
C ARG A 74 3.12 -3.86 -10.70
N LEU A 75 1.84 -3.99 -10.45
CA LEU A 75 1.25 -5.04 -9.63
C LEU A 75 0.06 -5.65 -10.38
N THR A 76 -0.24 -6.88 -10.04
CA THR A 76 -1.41 -7.61 -10.50
C THR A 76 -2.46 -7.69 -9.39
N LEU A 77 -3.67 -8.11 -9.74
CA LEU A 77 -4.71 -8.41 -8.75
C LEU A 77 -4.27 -9.53 -7.78
N ASP A 78 -3.47 -10.49 -8.26
CA ASP A 78 -2.97 -11.57 -7.41
C ASP A 78 -1.91 -11.08 -6.42
N ASP A 79 -1.12 -10.07 -6.78
CA ASP A 79 -0.22 -9.42 -5.82
C ASP A 79 -1.00 -8.76 -4.67
N LEU A 80 -2.13 -8.10 -4.96
CA LEU A 80 -2.97 -7.51 -3.92
C LEU A 80 -3.64 -8.58 -3.03
N LYS A 81 -4.05 -9.71 -3.60
CA LYS A 81 -4.56 -10.86 -2.82
C LYS A 81 -3.49 -11.44 -1.91
N ASN A 82 -2.26 -11.60 -2.41
CA ASN A 82 -1.12 -12.08 -1.65
C ASN A 82 -0.78 -11.12 -0.48
N LEU A 83 -0.82 -9.80 -0.73
CA LEU A 83 -0.65 -8.81 0.35
C LEU A 83 -1.75 -8.95 1.41
N LEU A 84 -3.00 -9.11 0.99
CA LEU A 84 -4.12 -9.31 1.92
C LEU A 84 -3.92 -10.55 2.79
N ASP A 85 -3.51 -11.66 2.19
CA ASP A 85 -3.27 -12.91 2.92
C ASP A 85 -2.07 -12.78 3.87
N THR A 86 -1.01 -12.09 3.47
CA THR A 86 0.14 -11.79 4.33
C THR A 86 -0.31 -10.93 5.52
N CYS A 87 -1.04 -9.84 5.29
CA CYS A 87 -1.54 -8.97 6.35
C CYS A 87 -2.45 -9.71 7.33
N LYS A 88 -3.29 -10.64 6.87
CA LYS A 88 -4.14 -11.47 7.74
C LYS A 88 -3.33 -12.42 8.62
N GLN A 89 -2.28 -13.04 8.08
CA GLN A 89 -1.38 -13.89 8.86
C GLN A 89 -0.66 -13.07 9.94
N VAL A 90 -0.17 -11.89 9.58
CA VAL A 90 0.45 -10.95 10.52
C VAL A 90 -0.51 -10.53 11.63
N LEU A 91 -1.75 -10.16 11.29
CA LEU A 91 -2.75 -9.77 12.27
C LEU A 91 -3.09 -10.92 13.22
N ASP A 92 -3.13 -12.15 12.73
CA ASP A 92 -3.33 -13.35 13.54
C ASP A 92 -2.21 -13.58 14.55
N VAL A 93 -0.95 -13.33 14.18
CA VAL A 93 0.21 -13.39 15.08
C VAL A 93 0.11 -12.28 16.13
N LEU A 94 -0.11 -11.04 15.72
CA LEU A 94 -0.22 -9.88 16.61
C LEU A 94 -1.34 -10.05 17.65
N ASN A 95 -2.50 -10.59 17.25
CA ASN A 95 -3.64 -10.82 18.15
C ASN A 95 -3.39 -11.93 19.21
N LYS A 96 -2.43 -12.81 18.98
CA LYS A 96 -2.01 -13.87 19.94
C LYS A 96 -0.87 -13.41 20.84
N SER A 97 -0.20 -12.33 20.48
CA SER A 97 0.99 -11.81 21.13
C SER A 97 0.66 -10.85 22.27
N LYS A 98 1.63 -10.60 23.13
CA LYS A 98 1.52 -9.67 24.26
C LYS A 98 2.39 -8.44 24.03
N MET A 99 1.98 -7.32 24.61
CA MET A 99 2.81 -6.12 24.65
C MET A 99 3.89 -6.27 25.72
N LYS A 100 5.11 -5.81 25.37
CA LYS A 100 6.24 -5.66 26.30
C LYS A 100 6.86 -4.27 26.14
N THR A 101 7.39 -3.73 27.22
CA THR A 101 8.14 -2.47 27.16
C THR A 101 9.60 -2.75 26.88
N VAL A 102 10.13 -2.16 25.81
CA VAL A 102 11.56 -2.19 25.47
C VAL A 102 12.17 -0.81 25.63
N GLN A 103 13.46 -0.74 25.98
CA GLN A 103 14.19 0.53 26.08
C GLN A 103 14.83 0.85 24.74
N VAL A 104 14.38 1.90 24.09
CA VAL A 104 14.90 2.37 22.81
C VAL A 104 15.69 3.66 23.03
N ARG A 105 16.84 3.77 22.39
CA ARG A 105 17.66 4.97 22.45
C ARG A 105 16.94 6.14 21.77
N SER A 106 16.68 7.19 22.55
CA SER A 106 15.97 8.39 22.07
C SER A 106 16.89 9.56 21.73
N GLY A 107 18.17 9.49 22.07
CA GLY A 107 19.14 10.57 21.80
C GLY A 107 20.29 10.64 22.79
N TRP A 108 20.90 11.84 22.87
CA TRP A 108 21.99 12.17 23.78
C TRP A 108 21.65 13.47 24.55
N SER A 109 21.94 13.48 25.83
CA SER A 109 21.85 14.70 26.68
C SER A 109 23.00 14.74 27.67
N GLY A 110 23.74 15.83 27.66
CA GLY A 110 24.88 16.02 28.59
C GLY A 110 26.04 15.03 28.42
N GLY A 111 26.15 14.37 27.26
CA GLY A 111 27.17 13.34 26.96
C GLY A 111 26.74 11.92 27.35
N GLU A 112 25.52 11.73 27.82
CA GLU A 112 24.95 10.42 28.16
C GLU A 112 23.85 10.01 27.15
N GLU A 113 23.74 8.71 26.88
CA GLU A 113 22.65 8.16 26.08
C GLU A 113 21.34 8.23 26.85
N MET A 114 20.29 8.70 26.15
CA MET A 114 18.95 8.73 26.71
C MET A 114 18.13 7.58 26.11
N PHE A 115 17.36 6.90 26.94
CA PHE A 115 16.47 5.82 26.57
C PHE A 115 15.03 6.18 26.92
N VAL A 116 14.10 5.69 26.09
CA VAL A 116 12.66 5.81 26.30
C VAL A 116 12.03 4.43 26.23
N GLY A 117 11.06 4.16 27.09
CA GLY A 117 10.28 2.92 27.02
C GLY A 117 9.30 2.99 25.86
N VAL A 118 9.35 2.02 24.96
CA VAL A 118 8.41 1.83 23.85
C VAL A 118 7.69 0.52 24.05
N GLU A 119 6.37 0.50 23.84
CA GLU A 119 5.57 -0.71 23.89
C GLU A 119 5.57 -1.39 22.52
N VAL A 120 5.98 -2.64 22.49
CA VAL A 120 6.06 -3.47 21.28
C VAL A 120 5.46 -4.85 21.54
N TYR A 121 5.00 -5.51 20.49
CA TYR A 121 4.57 -6.91 20.53
C TYR A 121 5.77 -7.85 20.73
N ASP A 122 5.57 -8.98 21.41
CA ASP A 122 6.62 -9.97 21.71
C ASP A 122 6.83 -11.03 20.63
N CYS A 123 6.30 -10.80 19.43
CA CYS A 123 6.32 -11.70 18.26
C CYS A 123 7.26 -11.22 17.14
N GLU A 124 8.37 -10.59 17.49
CA GLU A 124 9.28 -9.99 16.52
C GLU A 124 9.81 -11.01 15.50
N GLU A 125 10.17 -12.22 15.95
CA GLU A 125 10.72 -13.26 15.08
C GLU A 125 9.72 -13.68 13.98
N GLU A 126 8.47 -13.93 14.35
CA GLU A 126 7.41 -14.32 13.41
C GLU A 126 7.06 -13.19 12.43
N ILE A 127 7.05 -11.95 12.88
CA ILE A 127 6.76 -10.79 12.04
C ILE A 127 7.90 -10.55 11.05
N MET A 128 9.16 -10.71 11.47
CA MET A 128 10.31 -10.56 10.59
C MET A 128 10.35 -11.58 9.44
N GLU A 129 9.68 -12.74 9.60
CA GLU A 129 9.52 -13.73 8.53
C GLU A 129 8.36 -13.42 7.58
N LEU A 130 7.27 -12.80 8.08
CA LEU A 130 6.04 -12.56 7.33
C LEU A 130 6.03 -11.20 6.63
N LEU A 131 6.25 -10.13 7.39
CA LEU A 131 6.14 -8.76 6.92
C LEU A 131 7.08 -7.85 7.72
N PRO A 132 8.39 -7.93 7.48
CA PRO A 132 9.38 -7.17 8.25
C PRO A 132 9.22 -5.67 8.06
N PRO A 133 9.38 -4.86 9.13
CA PRO A 133 9.54 -3.42 8.99
C PRO A 133 10.75 -3.08 8.12
N THR A 134 10.61 -2.09 7.26
CA THR A 134 11.70 -1.62 6.40
C THR A 134 12.35 -0.39 7.00
N GLN A 135 13.65 -0.45 7.23
CA GLN A 135 14.41 0.67 7.77
C GLN A 135 14.61 1.77 6.74
N GLY A 136 14.54 3.02 7.17
CA GLY A 136 14.84 4.19 6.35
C GLY A 136 14.52 5.49 7.05
N PHE A 137 15.25 6.56 6.71
CA PHE A 137 15.16 7.85 7.40
C PHE A 137 13.73 8.45 7.40
N PHE A 138 12.95 8.18 6.37
CA PHE A 138 11.59 8.74 6.20
C PHE A 138 10.46 7.78 6.58
N TYR A 139 10.78 6.53 6.97
CA TYR A 139 9.77 5.47 7.16
C TYR A 139 9.11 5.43 8.54
N GLY A 140 9.51 6.25 9.48
CA GLY A 140 9.00 6.19 10.85
C GLY A 140 9.75 5.16 11.71
N SER A 141 9.07 4.61 12.73
CA SER A 141 9.63 3.57 13.58
C SER A 141 9.59 2.21 12.89
N ASP A 142 10.58 1.38 13.14
CA ASP A 142 10.64 -0.04 12.79
C ASP A 142 10.12 -0.94 13.93
N ASP A 143 9.57 -0.35 14.99
CA ASP A 143 9.01 -1.07 16.11
C ASP A 143 7.69 -1.77 15.72
N ILE A 144 7.52 -3.02 16.13
CA ILE A 144 6.26 -3.75 15.98
C ILE A 144 5.33 -3.33 17.11
N SER A 145 4.78 -2.15 16.97
CA SER A 145 3.93 -1.45 17.94
C SER A 145 2.46 -1.51 17.57
N GLU A 146 1.60 -0.88 18.36
CA GLU A 146 0.18 -0.71 18.02
C GLU A 146 -0.01 0.01 16.70
N TYR A 147 0.85 1.00 16.38
CA TYR A 147 0.82 1.71 15.09
C TYR A 147 1.07 0.76 13.90
N TYR A 148 2.04 -0.16 14.03
CA TYR A 148 2.29 -1.19 13.02
C TYR A 148 1.02 -2.04 12.79
N LYS A 149 0.34 -2.43 13.88
CA LYS A 149 -0.90 -3.21 13.82
C LYS A 149 -2.03 -2.43 13.14
N GLU A 150 -2.22 -1.16 13.51
CA GLU A 150 -3.23 -0.28 12.90
C GLU A 150 -3.05 -0.19 11.38
N GLU A 151 -1.82 -0.02 10.89
CA GLU A 151 -1.54 0.02 9.46
C GLU A 151 -1.84 -1.30 8.74
N VAL A 152 -1.59 -2.43 9.39
CA VAL A 152 -1.95 -3.77 8.87
C VAL A 152 -3.48 -3.91 8.82
N GLU A 153 -4.20 -3.52 9.86
CA GLU A 153 -5.66 -3.56 9.91
C GLU A 153 -6.31 -2.66 8.86
N GLU A 154 -5.80 -1.42 8.68
CA GLU A 154 -6.26 -0.49 7.64
C GLU A 154 -6.03 -1.08 6.23
N THR A 155 -4.88 -1.72 6.02
CA THR A 155 -4.56 -2.37 4.75
C THR A 155 -5.51 -3.53 4.45
N ILE A 156 -5.81 -4.37 5.44
CA ILE A 156 -6.79 -5.47 5.31
C ILE A 156 -8.16 -4.91 4.94
N GLN A 157 -8.67 -3.93 5.70
CA GLN A 157 -9.99 -3.33 5.47
C GLN A 157 -10.10 -2.74 4.06
N PHE A 158 -9.06 -2.06 3.61
CA PHE A 158 -9.01 -1.51 2.28
C PHE A 158 -9.05 -2.61 1.21
N LEU A 159 -8.17 -3.61 1.30
CA LEU A 159 -8.05 -4.67 0.30
C LEU A 159 -9.32 -5.55 0.24
N GLU A 160 -9.94 -5.87 1.38
CA GLU A 160 -11.20 -6.63 1.43
C GLU A 160 -12.34 -5.89 0.73
N LYS A 161 -12.35 -4.56 0.80
CA LYS A 161 -13.35 -3.73 0.13
C LYS A 161 -13.07 -3.56 -1.36
N GLU A 162 -11.81 -3.43 -1.75
CA GLU A 162 -11.42 -3.07 -3.11
C GLU A 162 -11.31 -4.29 -4.04
N ILE A 163 -10.71 -5.38 -3.60
CA ILE A 163 -10.48 -6.58 -4.42
C ILE A 163 -11.75 -7.11 -5.10
N PRO A 164 -12.93 -7.16 -4.45
CA PRO A 164 -14.17 -7.61 -5.09
C PRO A 164 -14.65 -6.70 -6.23
N ASN A 165 -14.17 -5.44 -6.29
CA ASN A 165 -14.52 -4.46 -7.31
C ASN A 165 -13.47 -4.38 -8.45
N CYS A 166 -12.48 -5.26 -8.43
CA CYS A 166 -11.43 -5.30 -9.44
C CYS A 166 -11.72 -6.38 -10.47
N GLU A 167 -11.38 -6.10 -11.73
CA GLU A 167 -11.41 -7.06 -12.84
C GLU A 167 -10.00 -7.62 -13.07
N GLU A 168 -9.91 -8.80 -13.72
CA GLU A 168 -8.61 -9.44 -14.01
C GLU A 168 -7.71 -8.59 -14.92
N ASP A 169 -8.32 -7.73 -15.73
CA ASP A 169 -7.63 -6.84 -16.68
C ASP A 169 -7.23 -5.50 -16.04
N ASP A 170 -7.57 -5.23 -14.78
CA ASP A 170 -7.12 -4.04 -14.08
C ASP A 170 -5.62 -4.11 -13.80
N GLU A 171 -4.93 -3.01 -14.08
CA GLU A 171 -3.51 -2.85 -13.77
C GLU A 171 -3.36 -2.02 -12.48
N PHE A 172 -2.43 -2.41 -11.62
CA PHE A 172 -2.13 -1.67 -10.41
C PHE A 172 -0.71 -1.11 -10.45
N GLU A 173 -0.53 0.01 -9.77
CA GLU A 173 0.77 0.68 -9.70
C GLU A 173 0.97 1.23 -8.28
N TYR A 174 2.01 0.73 -7.62
CA TYR A 174 2.47 1.28 -6.36
C TYR A 174 3.53 2.34 -6.60
N TYR A 175 3.41 3.49 -5.94
CA TYR A 175 4.36 4.59 -6.00
C TYR A 175 4.67 5.13 -4.61
N ALA A 176 5.95 5.32 -4.30
CA ALA A 176 6.39 5.97 -3.08
C ALA A 176 7.25 7.19 -3.41
N SER A 177 6.96 8.31 -2.75
CA SER A 177 7.78 9.53 -2.73
C SER A 177 7.88 10.05 -1.30
N TRP A 178 9.02 10.57 -0.94
CA TRP A 178 9.35 11.18 0.36
C TRP A 178 9.77 12.61 0.20
#